data_39c618651adda665916885cdca5055a6
#
_entry.id   39c618651adda665916885cdca5055a6
#
_cell.length_a   1.000
_cell.length_b   1.000
_cell.length_c   1.000
_cell.angle_alpha   90.00
_cell.angle_beta   90.00
_cell.angle_gamma   90.00
#
_symmetry.space_group_name_H-M   'P 1'
#
loop_
_entity.id
_entity.type
_entity.pdbx_description
1 polymer ?
#
loop_
_entity_poly.entity_id
_entity_poly.type
_entity_poly.pdbx_seq_one_letter_code
_entity_poly.pdbx_strand_id
1 'polypeptide(L)'
;MKSFFKNTALFIVINLLVGVIMGPLLLFYGPMPALRQMVVGSIVTSRHGFVAEWFLSTERIREILGPSEAEDIRTTPLSGFAVSKANNKGNDRIEVEDIQGYRFTGKVMIVHDPLRIKVAVSSKLGEAGETVPEMARREGAVAAINGGGFIDPNGQGNGAYPDGITVSRGQFISVIDEDQKENIIGITKKGQMIVGRYSARELRSMDISEVVTFGPPLVVNGRPTITSGDGGWGVAPRTGIGQRSDGSIIMVVIDGRQIGSIGATLRELQDLLLKYGAVTAGNLDGGASTTMVYNGKVINQPSSVFGIRYIPTSLVVLPTNQSKGGI
;
A
#
# COMPACT_ATOMS: atom_id res chain seq x y z
N MET A 1 -37.91 -27.70 -32.98
CA MET A 1 -37.27 -26.45 -32.57
C MET A 1 -37.48 -26.10 -31.09
N LYS A 2 -38.73 -25.99 -30.59
CA LYS A 2 -39.02 -25.61 -29.17
C LYS A 2 -38.36 -26.57 -28.13
N SER A 3 -38.34 -27.88 -28.38
CA SER A 3 -37.72 -28.87 -27.46
C SER A 3 -36.19 -28.75 -27.39
N PHE A 4 -35.56 -28.49 -28.52
CA PHE A 4 -34.08 -28.31 -28.59
C PHE A 4 -33.66 -27.08 -27.75
N PHE A 5 -34.30 -25.94 -27.94
CA PHE A 5 -34.03 -24.73 -27.15
C PHE A 5 -34.27 -24.92 -25.66
N LYS A 6 -35.33 -25.67 -25.28
CA LYS A 6 -35.63 -25.97 -23.88
C LYS A 6 -34.54 -26.86 -23.23
N ASN A 7 -34.07 -27.86 -23.95
CA ASN A 7 -32.99 -28.76 -23.46
C ASN A 7 -31.64 -28.02 -23.37
N THR A 8 -31.32 -27.17 -24.34
CA THR A 8 -30.11 -26.34 -24.32
C THR A 8 -30.13 -25.34 -23.16
N ALA A 9 -31.27 -24.67 -22.93
CA ALA A 9 -31.39 -23.76 -21.79
C ALA A 9 -31.26 -24.50 -20.46
N LEU A 10 -31.89 -25.67 -20.33
CA LEU A 10 -31.78 -26.52 -19.13
C LEU A 10 -30.31 -26.96 -18.91
N PHE A 11 -29.63 -27.38 -19.95
CA PHE A 11 -28.21 -27.76 -19.88
C PHE A 11 -27.34 -26.58 -19.41
N ILE A 12 -27.54 -25.37 -19.93
CA ILE A 12 -26.80 -24.17 -19.49
C ILE A 12 -27.08 -23.87 -18.02
N VAL A 13 -28.34 -23.93 -17.60
CA VAL A 13 -28.72 -23.67 -16.21
C VAL A 13 -28.09 -24.69 -15.25
N ILE A 14 -28.12 -25.98 -15.61
CA ILE A 14 -27.49 -27.03 -14.80
C ILE A 14 -25.98 -26.79 -14.70
N ASN A 15 -25.28 -26.48 -15.81
CA ASN A 15 -23.84 -26.22 -15.77
C ASN A 15 -23.51 -24.98 -14.95
N LEU A 16 -24.32 -23.93 -15.03
CA LEU A 16 -24.15 -22.74 -14.18
C LEU A 16 -24.33 -23.07 -12.69
N LEU A 17 -25.36 -23.85 -12.33
CA LEU A 17 -25.59 -24.29 -10.96
C LEU A 17 -24.43 -25.17 -10.44
N VAL A 18 -23.98 -26.12 -11.26
CA VAL A 18 -22.80 -26.94 -10.92
C VAL A 18 -21.57 -26.07 -10.75
N GLY A 19 -21.32 -25.07 -11.61
CA GLY A 19 -20.22 -24.14 -11.50
C GLY A 19 -20.27 -23.28 -10.23
N VAL A 20 -21.46 -22.82 -9.85
CA VAL A 20 -21.67 -22.02 -8.62
C VAL A 20 -21.38 -22.84 -7.35
N ILE A 21 -21.68 -24.14 -7.36
CA ILE A 21 -21.44 -24.99 -6.19
C ILE A 21 -20.01 -25.55 -6.21
N MET A 22 -19.59 -26.10 -7.34
CA MET A 22 -18.29 -26.78 -7.44
C MET A 22 -17.11 -25.80 -7.51
N GLY A 23 -17.33 -24.61 -8.07
CA GLY A 23 -16.31 -23.55 -8.16
C GLY A 23 -15.71 -23.19 -6.81
N PRO A 24 -16.50 -22.73 -5.84
CA PRO A 24 -16.03 -22.46 -4.48
C PRO A 24 -15.39 -23.69 -3.81
N LEU A 25 -16.01 -24.89 -3.95
CA LEU A 25 -15.46 -26.10 -3.36
C LEU A 25 -14.06 -26.42 -3.91
N LEU A 26 -13.86 -26.34 -5.21
CA LEU A 26 -12.55 -26.55 -5.83
C LEU A 26 -11.55 -25.46 -5.42
N LEU A 27 -12.00 -24.24 -5.28
CA LEU A 27 -11.18 -23.09 -4.95
C LEU A 27 -10.69 -23.13 -3.51
N PHE A 28 -11.59 -23.43 -2.56
CA PHE A 28 -11.27 -23.45 -1.13
C PHE A 28 -10.72 -24.78 -0.63
N TYR A 29 -11.06 -25.91 -1.27
CA TYR A 29 -10.70 -27.26 -0.81
C TYR A 29 -9.94 -28.09 -1.85
N GLY A 30 -9.85 -27.65 -3.11
CA GLY A 30 -9.21 -28.37 -4.21
C GLY A 30 -7.69 -28.52 -4.05
N PRO A 31 -7.04 -29.29 -4.93
CA PRO A 31 -5.61 -29.64 -4.82
C PRO A 31 -4.65 -28.52 -5.33
N MET A 32 -5.05 -27.27 -5.28
CA MET A 32 -4.29 -26.13 -5.80
C MET A 32 -3.93 -25.14 -4.68
N PRO A 33 -2.93 -25.45 -3.81
CA PRO A 33 -2.63 -24.64 -2.62
C PRO A 33 -2.23 -23.19 -2.95
N ALA A 34 -1.43 -22.96 -4.00
CA ALA A 34 -1.02 -21.61 -4.38
C ALA A 34 -2.21 -20.75 -4.86
N LEU A 35 -3.13 -21.32 -5.66
CA LEU A 35 -4.33 -20.60 -6.08
C LEU A 35 -5.25 -20.32 -4.89
N ARG A 36 -5.41 -21.28 -3.98
CA ARG A 36 -6.18 -21.10 -2.75
C ARG A 36 -5.63 -19.99 -1.89
N GLN A 37 -4.32 -19.98 -1.63
CA GLN A 37 -3.65 -18.92 -0.86
C GLN A 37 -3.88 -17.55 -1.48
N MET A 38 -3.70 -17.45 -2.80
CA MET A 38 -3.90 -16.20 -3.54
C MET A 38 -5.35 -15.70 -3.44
N VAL A 39 -6.35 -16.57 -3.58
CA VAL A 39 -7.77 -16.20 -3.54
C VAL A 39 -8.21 -15.87 -2.12
N VAL A 40 -7.88 -16.72 -1.15
CA VAL A 40 -8.20 -16.48 0.27
C VAL A 40 -7.55 -15.17 0.73
N GLY A 41 -6.28 -14.94 0.42
CA GLY A 41 -5.59 -13.70 0.73
C GLY A 41 -6.26 -12.48 0.11
N SER A 42 -6.66 -12.57 -1.16
CA SER A 42 -7.36 -11.46 -1.85
C SER A 42 -8.75 -11.16 -1.26
N ILE A 43 -9.48 -12.19 -0.81
CA ILE A 43 -10.80 -12.03 -0.19
C ILE A 43 -10.66 -11.45 1.23
N VAL A 44 -9.81 -12.03 2.06
CA VAL A 44 -9.63 -11.65 3.47
C VAL A 44 -9.13 -10.21 3.62
N THR A 45 -8.24 -9.77 2.74
CA THR A 45 -7.74 -8.39 2.72
C THR A 45 -8.67 -7.40 2.02
N SER A 46 -9.84 -7.85 1.54
CA SER A 46 -10.84 -6.99 0.92
C SER A 46 -11.92 -6.59 1.94
N ARG A 47 -12.81 -5.66 1.55
CA ARG A 47 -14.04 -5.34 2.30
C ARG A 47 -14.99 -6.53 2.49
N HIS A 48 -14.79 -7.61 1.74
CA HIS A 48 -15.62 -8.79 1.73
C HIS A 48 -14.93 -9.98 2.40
N GLY A 49 -14.03 -9.72 3.36
CA GLY A 49 -13.31 -10.75 4.11
C GLY A 49 -14.22 -11.81 4.72
N PHE A 50 -15.40 -11.42 5.16
CA PHE A 50 -16.44 -12.31 5.69
C PHE A 50 -16.86 -13.41 4.70
N VAL A 51 -16.69 -13.22 3.39
CA VAL A 51 -17.01 -14.25 2.38
C VAL A 51 -16.11 -15.47 2.53
N ALA A 52 -14.85 -15.30 2.95
CA ALA A 52 -13.97 -16.43 3.22
C ALA A 52 -14.47 -17.26 4.41
N GLU A 53 -15.04 -16.62 5.43
CA GLU A 53 -15.58 -17.26 6.63
C GLU A 53 -16.84 -18.10 6.36
N TRP A 54 -17.55 -17.86 5.25
CA TRP A 54 -18.63 -18.74 4.80
C TRP A 54 -18.17 -20.12 4.40
N PHE A 55 -16.89 -20.25 4.01
CA PHE A 55 -16.33 -21.51 3.48
C PHE A 55 -15.22 -22.08 4.36
N LEU A 56 -14.54 -21.25 5.16
CA LEU A 56 -13.35 -21.64 5.93
C LEU A 56 -13.46 -21.14 7.36
N SER A 57 -13.00 -21.94 8.33
CA SER A 57 -12.83 -21.45 9.70
C SER A 57 -11.66 -20.45 9.79
N THR A 58 -11.67 -19.61 10.81
CA THR A 58 -10.59 -18.65 11.07
C THR A 58 -9.22 -19.31 11.19
N GLU A 59 -9.17 -20.52 11.83
CA GLU A 59 -7.94 -21.33 11.95
C GLU A 59 -7.45 -21.77 10.58
N ARG A 60 -8.38 -22.21 9.72
CA ARG A 60 -8.03 -22.69 8.38
C ARG A 60 -7.57 -21.54 7.48
N ILE A 61 -8.15 -20.35 7.63
CA ILE A 61 -7.68 -19.14 6.94
C ILE A 61 -6.24 -18.85 7.36
N ARG A 62 -5.92 -18.88 8.66
CA ARG A 62 -4.55 -18.67 9.14
C ARG A 62 -3.56 -19.71 8.61
N GLU A 63 -3.94 -20.97 8.57
CA GLU A 63 -3.11 -22.03 7.99
C GLU A 63 -2.82 -21.79 6.50
N ILE A 64 -3.83 -21.39 5.74
CA ILE A 64 -3.70 -21.13 4.29
C ILE A 64 -2.79 -19.91 4.02
N LEU A 65 -2.97 -18.85 4.78
CA LEU A 65 -2.19 -17.62 4.61
C LEU A 65 -0.77 -17.75 5.17
N GLY A 66 -0.54 -18.75 6.02
CA GLY A 66 0.70 -18.93 6.75
C GLY A 66 0.78 -18.03 7.98
N PRO A 67 1.81 -18.22 8.82
CA PRO A 67 2.04 -17.32 9.92
C PRO A 67 2.22 -15.92 9.32
N SER A 68 1.46 -14.95 9.82
CA SER A 68 1.86 -13.55 9.73
C SER A 68 3.15 -13.47 10.55
N GLU A 69 4.29 -13.71 9.91
CA GLU A 69 5.60 -13.55 10.54
C GLU A 69 5.78 -12.05 10.86
N ALA A 70 5.06 -11.63 11.88
CA ALA A 70 5.37 -10.41 12.57
C ALA A 70 6.54 -10.70 13.53
N GLU A 71 7.66 -11.18 12.99
CA GLU A 71 8.93 -10.99 13.67
C GLU A 71 9.09 -9.49 13.91
N ASP A 72 9.76 -9.12 14.99
CA ASP A 72 10.05 -7.72 15.34
C ASP A 72 11.08 -7.13 14.32
N ILE A 73 10.71 -7.27 13.03
CA ILE A 73 11.51 -6.82 11.90
C ILE A 73 11.40 -5.30 11.84
N ARG A 74 12.53 -4.65 12.05
CA ARG A 74 12.64 -3.19 11.96
C ARG A 74 13.97 -2.78 11.34
N THR A 75 14.00 -1.61 10.75
CA THR A 75 15.26 -0.99 10.36
C THR A 75 16.10 -0.75 11.59
N THR A 76 17.35 -1.23 11.58
CA THR A 76 18.32 -0.82 12.58
C THR A 76 18.64 0.66 12.38
N PRO A 77 18.69 1.48 13.46
CA PRO A 77 19.21 2.85 13.34
C PRO A 77 20.58 2.79 12.67
N LEU A 78 20.71 3.45 11.53
CA LEU A 78 21.85 3.28 10.62
C LEU A 78 23.15 3.84 11.18
N SER A 79 23.85 3.06 11.98
CA SER A 79 25.28 3.24 12.20
C SER A 79 26.14 2.65 11.05
N GLY A 80 25.55 1.91 10.12
CA GLY A 80 26.28 1.20 9.06
C GLY A 80 25.78 1.39 7.62
N PHE A 81 24.54 1.87 7.40
CA PHE A 81 24.08 2.32 6.09
C PHE A 81 24.10 3.85 6.10
N ALA A 82 25.21 4.43 5.71
CA ALA A 82 25.20 5.84 5.37
C ALA A 82 24.17 6.03 4.21
N VAL A 83 22.96 6.51 4.54
CA VAL A 83 22.37 7.46 3.61
C VAL A 83 23.45 8.51 3.46
N SER A 84 24.24 8.40 2.41
CA SER A 84 25.29 9.35 2.06
C SER A 84 24.71 10.72 2.34
N LYS A 85 25.33 11.48 3.25
CA LYS A 85 24.85 12.79 3.72
C LYS A 85 24.16 13.45 2.57
N ALA A 86 22.84 13.63 2.65
CA ALA A 86 21.97 13.81 1.51
C ALA A 86 22.55 14.82 0.51
N ASN A 87 23.34 14.35 -0.46
CA ASN A 87 23.77 15.15 -1.62
C ASN A 87 22.55 15.60 -2.42
N ASN A 88 21.36 15.11 -2.03
CA ASN A 88 20.08 15.33 -2.70
C ASN A 88 19.25 16.46 -2.06
N LYS A 89 19.69 17.08 -0.96
CA LYS A 89 18.94 18.18 -0.35
C LYS A 89 18.80 19.33 -1.35
N GLY A 90 17.54 19.70 -1.64
CA GLY A 90 17.20 20.73 -2.60
C GLY A 90 17.20 20.27 -4.06
N ASN A 91 17.40 18.95 -4.32
CA ASN A 91 17.22 18.39 -5.65
C ASN A 91 15.74 18.30 -5.98
N ASP A 92 15.29 19.04 -6.98
CA ASP A 92 13.88 19.10 -7.41
C ASP A 92 13.49 18.01 -8.41
N ARG A 93 14.46 17.21 -8.85
CA ARG A 93 14.25 16.16 -9.85
C ARG A 93 13.25 15.12 -9.36
N ILE A 94 12.27 14.84 -10.20
CA ILE A 94 11.31 13.75 -10.07
C ILE A 94 11.31 13.00 -11.40
N GLU A 95 11.48 11.69 -11.33
CA GLU A 95 11.39 10.80 -12.47
C GLU A 95 10.12 9.97 -12.36
N VAL A 96 9.41 9.78 -13.46
CA VAL A 96 8.19 8.96 -13.52
C VAL A 96 8.33 7.99 -14.68
N GLU A 97 8.13 6.72 -14.39
CA GLU A 97 8.25 5.64 -15.38
C GLU A 97 6.99 4.77 -15.35
N ASP A 98 6.61 4.28 -16.54
CA ASP A 98 5.62 3.21 -16.67
C ASP A 98 6.26 1.88 -16.32
N ILE A 99 5.54 1.05 -15.57
CA ILE A 99 5.96 -0.31 -15.28
C ILE A 99 4.94 -1.31 -15.82
N GLN A 100 5.46 -2.44 -16.27
CA GLN A 100 4.67 -3.57 -16.72
C GLN A 100 5.24 -4.85 -16.14
N GLY A 101 4.39 -5.62 -15.49
CA GLY A 101 4.66 -6.99 -15.04
C GLY A 101 3.90 -8.00 -15.89
N TYR A 102 3.96 -9.27 -15.50
CA TYR A 102 3.26 -10.34 -16.21
C TYR A 102 1.74 -10.14 -16.27
N ARG A 103 1.14 -9.57 -15.20
CA ARG A 103 -0.32 -9.41 -15.03
C ARG A 103 -0.73 -8.04 -14.50
N PHE A 104 0.17 -7.09 -14.48
CA PHE A 104 -0.10 -5.75 -13.98
C PHE A 104 0.62 -4.68 -14.78
N THR A 105 0.05 -3.50 -14.74
CA THR A 105 0.67 -2.24 -15.13
C THR A 105 0.72 -1.32 -13.90
N GLY A 106 1.49 -0.25 -13.98
CA GLY A 106 1.59 0.72 -12.89
C GLY A 106 2.57 1.83 -13.19
N LYS A 107 2.92 2.56 -12.16
CA LYS A 107 3.86 3.68 -12.22
C LYS A 107 4.90 3.58 -11.10
N VAL A 108 6.11 3.97 -11.43
CA VAL A 108 7.16 4.26 -10.44
C VAL A 108 7.51 5.74 -10.53
N MET A 109 7.64 6.36 -9.37
CA MET A 109 8.13 7.73 -9.24
C MET A 109 9.35 7.72 -8.33
N ILE A 110 10.42 8.41 -8.75
CA ILE A 110 11.64 8.57 -7.97
C ILE A 110 11.76 10.05 -7.59
N VAL A 111 11.78 10.32 -6.30
CA VAL A 111 11.94 11.66 -5.72
C VAL A 111 13.33 11.75 -5.10
N HIS A 112 14.18 12.61 -5.64
CA HIS A 112 15.59 12.65 -5.23
C HIS A 112 15.79 13.26 -3.85
N ASP A 113 15.03 14.28 -3.46
CA ASP A 113 15.11 14.86 -2.10
C ASP A 113 14.04 14.26 -1.17
N PRO A 114 14.41 13.39 -0.21
CA PRO A 114 13.47 12.78 0.74
C PRO A 114 12.81 13.80 1.68
N LEU A 115 13.39 14.95 1.89
CA LEU A 115 12.85 15.98 2.78
C LEU A 115 11.59 16.67 2.23
N ARG A 116 11.34 16.50 0.93
CA ARG A 116 10.13 16.99 0.25
C ARG A 116 8.90 16.11 0.54
N ILE A 117 9.11 14.88 1.04
CA ILE A 117 8.01 13.98 1.37
C ILE A 117 7.38 14.41 2.68
N LYS A 118 6.05 14.62 2.67
CA LYS A 118 5.26 14.94 3.84
C LYS A 118 4.01 14.08 3.92
N VAL A 119 3.57 13.80 5.14
CA VAL A 119 2.24 13.24 5.38
C VAL A 119 1.24 14.37 5.32
N ALA A 120 0.36 14.36 4.33
CA ALA A 120 -0.83 15.18 4.32
C ALA A 120 -1.96 14.43 5.03
N VAL A 121 -2.66 15.12 5.89
CA VAL A 121 -3.79 14.59 6.66
C VAL A 121 -5.06 15.28 6.16
N SER A 122 -6.19 14.56 6.11
CA SER A 122 -7.47 15.15 5.72
C SER A 122 -7.79 16.39 6.55
N SER A 123 -8.23 17.45 5.91
CA SER A 123 -8.72 18.66 6.60
C SER A 123 -10.02 18.41 7.37
N LYS A 124 -10.67 17.29 7.10
CA LYS A 124 -11.92 16.83 7.74
C LYS A 124 -11.68 15.60 8.63
N LEU A 125 -10.47 15.48 9.19
CA LEU A 125 -10.10 14.34 10.02
C LEU A 125 -11.11 14.16 11.18
N GLY A 126 -11.56 12.94 11.38
CA GLY A 126 -12.63 12.62 12.35
C GLY A 126 -14.05 12.65 11.77
N GLU A 127 -14.25 13.29 10.62
CA GLU A 127 -15.54 13.37 9.93
C GLU A 127 -15.50 12.65 8.58
N ALA A 128 -14.48 12.94 7.76
CA ALA A 128 -14.30 12.37 6.44
C ALA A 128 -12.83 12.41 5.99
N GLY A 129 -12.46 11.55 5.06
CA GLY A 129 -11.21 11.65 4.31
C GLY A 129 -11.27 12.71 3.22
N GLU A 130 -10.14 12.86 2.54
CA GLU A 130 -10.00 13.57 1.27
C GLU A 130 -9.43 12.61 0.23
N THR A 131 -9.63 12.89 -1.04
CA THR A 131 -8.96 12.14 -2.11
C THR A 131 -7.49 12.58 -2.22
N VAL A 132 -6.62 11.70 -2.75
CA VAL A 132 -5.20 12.06 -2.98
C VAL A 132 -5.04 13.35 -3.79
N PRO A 133 -5.80 13.58 -4.91
CA PRO A 133 -5.73 14.85 -5.64
C PRO A 133 -6.15 16.09 -4.82
N GLU A 134 -7.16 15.95 -3.93
CA GLU A 134 -7.60 17.05 -3.07
C GLU A 134 -6.51 17.43 -2.06
N MET A 135 -5.95 16.41 -1.35
CA MET A 135 -4.83 16.64 -0.43
C MET A 135 -3.61 17.22 -1.15
N ALA A 136 -3.24 16.70 -2.32
CA ALA A 136 -2.12 17.21 -3.11
C ALA A 136 -2.31 18.69 -3.49
N ARG A 137 -3.51 19.06 -3.93
CA ARG A 137 -3.84 20.45 -4.29
C ARG A 137 -3.80 21.37 -3.09
N ARG A 138 -4.38 20.97 -1.97
CA ARG A 138 -4.39 21.76 -0.73
C ARG A 138 -3.00 21.99 -0.18
N GLU A 139 -2.12 21.00 -0.26
CA GLU A 139 -0.72 21.10 0.18
C GLU A 139 0.19 21.83 -0.84
N GLY A 140 -0.30 22.19 -2.03
CA GLY A 140 0.51 22.72 -3.10
C GLY A 140 1.57 21.75 -3.60
N ALA A 141 1.29 20.44 -3.50
CA ALA A 141 2.23 19.38 -3.82
C ALA A 141 2.34 19.16 -5.33
N VAL A 142 3.54 18.84 -5.80
CA VAL A 142 3.82 18.51 -7.21
C VAL A 142 3.52 17.04 -7.51
N ALA A 143 3.55 16.18 -6.50
CA ALA A 143 3.19 14.78 -6.62
C ALA A 143 2.59 14.25 -5.30
N ALA A 144 1.87 13.13 -5.36
CA ALA A 144 1.35 12.46 -4.19
C ALA A 144 1.01 10.99 -4.49
N ILE A 145 1.02 10.17 -3.43
CA ILE A 145 0.42 8.84 -3.41
C ILE A 145 -0.48 8.69 -2.18
N ASN A 146 -1.36 7.69 -2.15
CA ASN A 146 -2.12 7.36 -0.96
C ASN A 146 -1.19 6.97 0.20
N GLY A 147 -1.67 7.16 1.42
CA GLY A 147 -0.90 6.94 2.66
C GLY A 147 -1.11 5.58 3.30
N GLY A 148 -1.18 5.58 4.63
CA GLY A 148 -1.35 4.41 5.48
C GLY A 148 -2.76 3.86 5.51
N GLY A 149 -2.97 2.89 6.42
CA GLY A 149 -4.26 2.30 6.70
C GLY A 149 -5.23 3.27 7.35
N PHE A 150 -6.50 2.88 7.39
CA PHE A 150 -7.53 3.65 8.07
C PHE A 150 -8.64 2.75 8.62
N ILE A 151 -9.24 3.22 9.68
CA ILE A 151 -10.40 2.58 10.30
C ILE A 151 -11.64 3.00 9.51
N ASP A 152 -12.43 2.01 9.12
CA ASP A 152 -13.67 2.20 8.37
C ASP A 152 -14.86 1.65 9.18
N PRO A 153 -15.32 2.34 10.23
CA PRO A 153 -16.41 1.89 11.06
C PRO A 153 -17.66 1.69 10.20
N ASN A 154 -18.27 0.52 10.33
CA ASN A 154 -19.47 0.14 9.57
C ASN A 154 -19.29 0.04 8.05
N GLY A 155 -18.06 -0.02 7.53
CA GLY A 155 -17.80 -0.17 6.10
C GLY A 155 -18.25 1.00 5.23
N GLN A 156 -18.43 2.19 5.80
CA GLN A 156 -18.90 3.39 5.08
C GLN A 156 -17.86 3.93 4.09
N GLY A 157 -16.58 3.58 4.29
CA GLY A 157 -15.50 3.96 3.39
C GLY A 157 -15.22 5.45 3.31
N ASN A 158 -15.57 6.19 4.37
CA ASN A 158 -15.44 7.64 4.40
C ASN A 158 -14.02 8.14 4.70
N GLY A 159 -13.09 7.24 5.11
CA GLY A 159 -11.68 7.59 5.35
C GLY A 159 -11.47 8.62 6.49
N ALA A 160 -12.34 8.64 7.51
CA ALA A 160 -12.31 9.67 8.54
C ALA A 160 -11.12 9.52 9.53
N TYR A 161 -10.70 8.29 9.81
CA TYR A 161 -9.73 8.00 10.87
C TYR A 161 -8.55 7.20 10.35
N PRO A 162 -7.30 7.70 10.47
CA PRO A 162 -6.13 6.88 10.18
C PRO A 162 -6.01 5.75 11.19
N ASP A 163 -5.49 4.61 10.75
CA ASP A 163 -5.17 3.50 11.63
C ASP A 163 -3.84 3.74 12.34
N GLY A 164 -3.75 3.34 13.60
CA GLY A 164 -2.52 3.37 14.39
C GLY A 164 -1.86 4.75 14.53
N ILE A 165 -0.54 4.76 14.32
CA ILE A 165 0.30 5.94 14.53
C ILE A 165 0.39 6.77 13.25
N THR A 166 0.04 8.05 13.34
CA THR A 166 0.24 9.02 12.26
C THR A 166 1.00 10.22 12.78
N VAL A 167 2.10 10.58 12.10
CA VAL A 167 2.90 11.79 12.39
C VAL A 167 3.01 12.61 11.12
N SER A 168 2.71 13.89 11.21
CA SER A 168 2.87 14.86 10.12
C SER A 168 3.73 16.02 10.60
N ARG A 169 4.81 16.31 9.91
CA ARG A 169 5.75 17.40 10.22
C ARG A 169 6.22 17.39 11.69
N GLY A 170 6.43 16.20 12.24
CA GLY A 170 6.83 15.99 13.64
C GLY A 170 5.72 16.08 14.67
N GLN A 171 4.49 16.36 14.27
CA GLN A 171 3.32 16.36 15.15
C GLN A 171 2.62 15.02 15.11
N PHE A 172 2.37 14.41 16.27
CA PHE A 172 1.59 13.18 16.40
C PHE A 172 0.11 13.50 16.25
N ILE A 173 -0.47 13.08 15.13
CA ILE A 173 -1.86 13.35 14.74
C ILE A 173 -2.79 12.27 15.29
N SER A 174 -2.36 11.00 15.21
CA SER A 174 -3.10 9.85 15.72
C SER A 174 -2.15 8.93 16.47
N VAL A 175 -2.58 8.50 17.63
CA VAL A 175 -1.96 7.45 18.46
C VAL A 175 -3.08 6.75 19.20
N ILE A 176 -3.26 5.45 18.98
CA ILE A 176 -4.29 4.66 19.67
C ILE A 176 -3.75 4.20 21.03
N ASP A 177 -2.52 3.71 21.04
CA ASP A 177 -1.83 3.24 22.25
C ASP A 177 -0.34 3.64 22.15
N GLU A 178 0.18 4.27 23.24
CA GLU A 178 1.57 4.75 23.28
C GLU A 178 2.61 3.62 23.29
N ASP A 179 2.25 2.46 23.80
CA ASP A 179 3.17 1.34 24.00
C ASP A 179 2.98 0.21 22.98
N GLN A 180 1.82 0.16 22.32
CA GLN A 180 1.55 -0.82 21.27
C GLN A 180 2.47 -0.57 20.09
N LYS A 181 3.17 -1.64 19.64
CA LYS A 181 4.01 -1.57 18.45
C LYS A 181 3.19 -1.82 17.18
N GLU A 182 3.24 -0.85 16.29
CA GLU A 182 2.58 -0.86 14.99
C GLU A 182 3.60 -1.00 13.86
N ASN A 183 3.20 -1.63 12.75
CA ASN A 183 4.00 -1.57 11.52
C ASN A 183 3.93 -0.16 10.95
N ILE A 184 5.05 0.54 10.96
CA ILE A 184 5.11 1.92 10.47
C ILE A 184 6.02 2.05 9.25
N ILE A 185 5.73 3.10 8.51
CA ILE A 185 6.61 3.67 7.49
C ILE A 185 6.83 5.11 7.92
N GLY A 186 8.08 5.45 8.22
CA GLY A 186 8.42 6.79 8.72
C GLY A 186 9.60 7.40 7.97
N ILE A 187 9.69 8.73 8.03
CA ILE A 187 10.83 9.52 7.54
C ILE A 187 11.28 10.43 8.67
N THR A 188 12.58 10.38 8.98
CA THR A 188 13.19 11.25 10.00
C THR A 188 13.34 12.68 9.47
N LYS A 189 13.61 13.65 10.37
CA LYS A 189 13.94 15.04 10.00
C LYS A 189 15.19 15.15 9.12
N LYS A 190 16.03 14.10 9.11
CA LYS A 190 17.22 14.00 8.26
C LYS A 190 16.94 13.33 6.91
N GLY A 191 15.68 12.95 6.62
CA GLY A 191 15.26 12.31 5.37
C GLY A 191 15.55 10.82 5.30
N GLN A 192 15.89 10.17 6.42
CA GLN A 192 16.08 8.74 6.49
C GLN A 192 14.73 8.02 6.66
N MET A 193 14.46 7.05 5.81
CA MET A 193 13.29 6.19 5.93
C MET A 193 13.51 5.07 6.94
N ILE A 194 12.51 4.82 7.75
CA ILE A 194 12.44 3.68 8.67
C ILE A 194 11.17 2.88 8.41
N VAL A 195 11.25 1.57 8.54
CA VAL A 195 10.10 0.66 8.45
C VAL A 195 10.20 -0.41 9.54
N GLY A 196 9.08 -0.95 9.96
CA GLY A 196 9.01 -2.01 10.94
C GLY A 196 8.11 -1.68 12.11
N ARG A 197 8.24 -2.44 13.21
CA ARG A 197 7.36 -2.32 14.36
C ARG A 197 7.94 -1.37 15.40
N TYR A 198 7.26 -0.25 15.60
CA TYR A 198 7.61 0.77 16.59
C TYR A 198 6.38 1.18 17.39
N SER A 199 6.56 1.52 18.66
CA SER A 199 5.54 2.18 19.48
C SER A 199 5.63 3.71 19.33
N ALA A 200 4.56 4.42 19.66
CA ALA A 200 4.57 5.88 19.66
C ALA A 200 5.62 6.42 20.65
N ARG A 201 5.77 5.79 21.80
CA ARG A 201 6.82 6.12 22.79
C ARG A 201 8.22 6.03 22.22
N GLU A 202 8.54 4.95 21.47
CA GLU A 202 9.83 4.81 20.78
C GLU A 202 10.03 5.93 19.74
N LEU A 203 9.01 6.19 18.90
CA LEU A 203 9.07 7.24 17.87
C LEU A 203 9.24 8.65 18.44
N ARG A 204 8.68 8.96 19.63
CA ARG A 204 8.87 10.24 20.30
C ARG A 204 10.33 10.47 20.71
N SER A 205 11.09 9.41 20.99
CA SER A 205 12.50 9.49 21.31
C SER A 205 13.40 9.63 20.08
N MET A 206 12.82 9.43 18.87
CA MET A 206 13.52 9.52 17.59
C MET A 206 13.28 10.89 16.95
N ASP A 207 14.19 11.29 16.08
CA ASP A 207 14.07 12.54 15.32
C ASP A 207 13.13 12.37 14.11
N ILE A 208 11.89 11.92 14.40
CA ILE A 208 10.90 11.59 13.37
C ILE A 208 10.19 12.83 12.83
N SER A 209 9.90 12.84 11.53
CA SER A 209 9.13 13.90 10.85
C SER A 209 7.78 13.41 10.36
N GLU A 210 7.77 12.27 9.67
CA GLU A 210 6.58 11.73 9.02
C GLU A 210 6.40 10.27 9.39
N VAL A 211 5.19 9.82 9.71
CA VAL A 211 4.84 8.42 9.94
C VAL A 211 3.43 8.13 9.47
N VAL A 212 3.25 6.99 8.85
CA VAL A 212 1.96 6.34 8.64
C VAL A 212 2.04 4.88 9.08
N THR A 213 0.95 4.34 9.60
CA THR A 213 0.82 2.93 9.93
C THR A 213 0.33 2.15 8.74
N PHE A 214 1.10 1.20 8.29
CA PHE A 214 0.73 0.13 7.37
C PHE A 214 1.87 -0.89 7.25
N GLY A 215 1.62 -2.01 6.58
CA GLY A 215 2.65 -3.04 6.42
C GLY A 215 2.23 -4.13 5.44
N PRO A 216 3.03 -5.17 5.37
CA PRO A 216 4.28 -5.40 6.12
C PRO A 216 5.46 -4.57 5.59
N PRO A 217 6.59 -4.50 6.34
CA PRO A 217 7.87 -4.12 5.78
C PRO A 217 8.22 -5.07 4.64
N LEU A 218 8.78 -4.57 3.54
CA LEU A 218 9.12 -5.35 2.36
C LEU A 218 10.63 -5.52 2.18
N VAL A 219 11.39 -4.48 2.47
CA VAL A 219 12.86 -4.51 2.42
C VAL A 219 13.39 -3.85 3.68
N VAL A 220 14.27 -4.54 4.40
CA VAL A 220 14.89 -4.04 5.63
C VAL A 220 16.40 -4.24 5.54
N ASN A 221 17.15 -3.15 5.67
CA ASN A 221 18.61 -3.16 5.60
C ASN A 221 19.15 -3.85 4.32
N GLY A 222 18.50 -3.60 3.17
CA GLY A 222 18.85 -4.18 1.87
C GLY A 222 18.44 -5.65 1.67
N ARG A 223 17.71 -6.23 2.61
CA ARG A 223 17.25 -7.62 2.52
C ARG A 223 15.72 -7.71 2.33
N PRO A 224 15.26 -8.58 1.42
CA PRO A 224 13.83 -8.84 1.30
C PRO A 224 13.29 -9.49 2.56
N THR A 225 12.06 -9.15 2.95
CA THR A 225 11.36 -9.76 4.09
C THR A 225 10.52 -10.96 3.67
N ILE A 226 10.02 -10.97 2.44
CA ILE A 226 9.27 -12.09 1.87
C ILE A 226 10.24 -12.97 1.11
N THR A 227 10.68 -14.07 1.72
CA THR A 227 11.66 -15.01 1.14
C THR A 227 10.99 -16.20 0.43
N SER A 228 9.73 -16.49 0.75
CA SER A 228 8.94 -17.57 0.14
C SER A 228 7.49 -17.15 -0.05
N GLY A 229 6.76 -17.84 -0.94
CA GLY A 229 5.35 -17.53 -1.20
C GLY A 229 5.12 -16.17 -1.87
N ASP A 230 3.90 -15.65 -1.75
CA ASP A 230 3.43 -14.41 -2.35
C ASP A 230 3.30 -13.25 -1.35
N GLY A 231 3.58 -13.48 -0.07
CA GLY A 231 3.41 -12.54 1.02
C GLY A 231 2.03 -12.61 1.70
N GLY A 232 1.19 -13.59 1.35
CA GLY A 232 -0.05 -13.94 2.07
C GLY A 232 -1.27 -13.03 1.82
N TRP A 233 -1.12 -11.96 1.03
CA TRP A 233 -2.19 -10.97 0.78
C TRP A 233 -2.81 -11.10 -0.62
N GLY A 234 -2.48 -12.17 -1.36
CA GLY A 234 -2.98 -12.42 -2.70
C GLY A 234 -2.67 -11.31 -3.70
N VAL A 235 -3.47 -11.25 -4.77
CA VAL A 235 -3.30 -10.32 -5.89
C VAL A 235 -4.27 -9.14 -5.77
N ALA A 236 -3.73 -7.92 -5.75
CA ALA A 236 -4.52 -6.69 -5.64
C ALA A 236 -3.76 -5.50 -6.25
N PRO A 237 -4.43 -4.35 -6.49
CA PRO A 237 -3.73 -3.08 -6.65
C PRO A 237 -2.85 -2.82 -5.44
N ARG A 238 -1.62 -2.33 -5.65
CA ARG A 238 -0.64 -2.14 -4.57
C ARG A 238 -0.04 -0.75 -4.61
N THR A 239 0.28 -0.25 -3.43
CA THR A 239 1.08 0.95 -3.25
C THR A 239 2.27 0.61 -2.36
N GLY A 240 3.45 1.05 -2.74
CA GLY A 240 4.66 0.84 -1.96
C GLY A 240 5.56 2.07 -1.98
N ILE A 241 6.38 2.18 -0.96
CA ILE A 241 7.40 3.21 -0.86
C ILE A 241 8.72 2.60 -0.40
N GLY A 242 9.82 3.09 -0.94
CA GLY A 242 11.15 2.66 -0.56
C GLY A 242 12.16 3.77 -0.63
N GLN A 243 13.32 3.56 -0.04
CA GLN A 243 14.46 4.46 -0.10
C GLN A 243 15.68 3.74 -0.64
N ARG A 244 16.39 4.40 -1.54
CA ARG A 244 17.70 4.00 -2.06
C ARG A 244 18.81 4.35 -1.09
N SER A 245 19.99 3.76 -1.31
CA SER A 245 21.20 4.09 -0.54
C SER A 245 21.68 5.53 -0.75
N ASP A 246 21.32 6.17 -1.87
CA ASP A 246 21.61 7.59 -2.15
C ASP A 246 20.63 8.56 -1.46
N GLY A 247 19.60 8.04 -0.79
CA GLY A 247 18.56 8.80 -0.11
C GLY A 247 17.31 9.06 -0.94
N SER A 248 17.32 8.80 -2.24
CA SER A 248 16.16 8.99 -3.12
C SER A 248 14.99 8.10 -2.68
N ILE A 249 13.78 8.63 -2.72
CA ILE A 249 12.55 7.91 -2.42
C ILE A 249 11.95 7.32 -3.70
N ILE A 250 11.59 6.06 -3.64
CA ILE A 250 10.87 5.33 -4.67
C ILE A 250 9.41 5.23 -4.24
N MET A 251 8.48 5.68 -5.06
CA MET A 251 7.03 5.50 -4.87
C MET A 251 6.52 4.62 -6.00
N VAL A 252 5.78 3.57 -5.66
CA VAL A 252 5.24 2.59 -6.62
C VAL A 252 3.75 2.50 -6.45
N VAL A 253 3.00 2.57 -7.55
CA VAL A 253 1.61 2.17 -7.62
C VAL A 253 1.44 1.11 -8.70
N ILE A 254 0.72 0.06 -8.39
CA ILE A 254 0.39 -1.04 -9.29
C ILE A 254 -1.12 -1.05 -9.45
N ASP A 255 -1.59 -0.87 -10.67
CA ASP A 255 -3.00 -0.96 -11.01
C ASP A 255 -3.51 -2.39 -10.90
N GLY A 256 -4.80 -2.55 -10.67
CA GLY A 256 -5.38 -3.89 -10.58
C GLY A 256 -6.90 -3.90 -10.64
N ARG A 257 -7.48 -5.10 -10.58
CA ARG A 257 -8.93 -5.36 -10.65
C ARG A 257 -9.57 -4.85 -11.94
N GLN A 258 -8.82 -4.84 -13.04
CA GLN A 258 -9.28 -4.38 -14.35
C GLN A 258 -8.69 -5.22 -15.47
N ILE A 259 -9.30 -5.12 -16.68
CA ILE A 259 -8.81 -5.81 -17.87
C ILE A 259 -7.39 -5.28 -18.20
N GLY A 260 -6.44 -6.21 -18.34
CA GLY A 260 -5.03 -5.87 -18.62
C GLY A 260 -4.17 -5.60 -17.37
N SER A 261 -4.77 -5.41 -16.20
CA SER A 261 -4.04 -5.28 -14.95
C SER A 261 -4.86 -5.86 -13.80
N ILE A 262 -4.59 -7.09 -13.40
CA ILE A 262 -5.31 -7.71 -12.28
C ILE A 262 -4.70 -7.38 -10.92
N GLY A 263 -3.45 -6.89 -10.91
CA GLY A 263 -2.71 -6.49 -9.72
C GLY A 263 -1.48 -7.33 -9.47
N ALA A 264 -0.84 -7.10 -8.33
CA ALA A 264 0.37 -7.79 -7.89
C ALA A 264 0.25 -8.37 -6.48
N THR A 265 1.09 -9.35 -6.19
CA THR A 265 1.33 -9.86 -4.84
C THR A 265 2.27 -8.90 -4.07
N LEU A 266 2.38 -9.07 -2.76
CA LEU A 266 3.37 -8.32 -1.97
C LEU A 266 4.81 -8.66 -2.39
N ARG A 267 5.05 -9.92 -2.76
CA ARG A 267 6.37 -10.32 -3.25
C ARG A 267 6.75 -9.62 -4.55
N GLU A 268 5.83 -9.52 -5.51
CA GLU A 268 6.08 -8.78 -6.75
C GLU A 268 6.33 -7.29 -6.49
N LEU A 269 5.63 -6.67 -5.54
CA LEU A 269 5.88 -5.30 -5.11
C LEU A 269 7.28 -5.16 -4.47
N GLN A 270 7.66 -6.10 -3.58
CA GLN A 270 8.98 -6.16 -2.97
C GLN A 270 10.09 -6.27 -4.02
N ASP A 271 9.95 -7.23 -4.94
CA ASP A 271 10.95 -7.48 -5.98
C ASP A 271 11.11 -6.27 -6.90
N LEU A 272 10.00 -5.57 -7.18
CA LEU A 272 10.02 -4.32 -7.94
C LEU A 272 10.76 -3.22 -7.19
N LEU A 273 10.49 -3.01 -5.89
CA LEU A 273 11.19 -2.02 -5.07
C LEU A 273 12.69 -2.31 -5.00
N LEU A 274 13.09 -3.59 -4.85
CA LEU A 274 14.48 -4.03 -4.90
C LEU A 274 15.11 -3.76 -6.27
N LYS A 275 14.41 -4.04 -7.37
CA LYS A 275 14.87 -3.74 -8.75
C LYS A 275 15.18 -2.26 -8.93
N TYR A 276 14.41 -1.38 -8.30
CA TYR A 276 14.64 0.07 -8.31
C TYR A 276 15.68 0.53 -7.27
N GLY A 277 16.31 -0.40 -6.55
CA GLY A 277 17.44 -0.14 -5.65
C GLY A 277 17.04 0.22 -4.22
N ALA A 278 15.83 -0.14 -3.77
CA ALA A 278 15.42 0.09 -2.40
C ALA A 278 16.30 -0.71 -1.41
N VAL A 279 16.81 -0.05 -0.38
CA VAL A 279 17.46 -0.67 0.78
C VAL A 279 16.55 -0.70 2.01
N THR A 280 15.49 0.11 1.98
CA THR A 280 14.41 0.14 2.96
C THR A 280 13.11 0.32 2.19
N ALA A 281 12.08 -0.51 2.46
CA ALA A 281 10.78 -0.37 1.78
C ALA A 281 9.64 -0.94 2.62
N GLY A 282 8.46 -0.33 2.47
CA GLY A 282 7.22 -0.77 3.09
C GLY A 282 6.05 -0.79 2.12
N ASN A 283 5.07 -1.64 2.45
CA ASN A 283 3.79 -1.67 1.77
C ASN A 283 2.86 -0.63 2.39
N LEU A 284 2.21 0.17 1.54
CA LEU A 284 1.18 1.13 1.89
C LEU A 284 -0.22 0.55 1.60
N ASP A 285 -1.29 1.26 1.99
CA ASP A 285 -2.64 0.86 1.65
C ASP A 285 -2.80 0.68 0.14
N GLY A 286 -3.47 -0.38 -0.23
CA GLY A 286 -3.63 -0.82 -1.60
C GLY A 286 -5.09 -0.81 -2.06
N GLY A 287 -5.40 -1.70 -2.99
CA GLY A 287 -6.78 -1.87 -3.47
C GLY A 287 -7.35 -0.59 -4.07
N ALA A 288 -8.53 -0.19 -3.62
CA ALA A 288 -9.21 1.01 -4.13
C ALA A 288 -8.52 2.34 -3.75
N SER A 289 -7.61 2.32 -2.76
CA SER A 289 -6.86 3.50 -2.34
C SER A 289 -5.68 3.82 -3.27
N THR A 290 -5.20 2.82 -4.03
CA THR A 290 -4.02 2.94 -4.90
C THR A 290 -4.17 4.09 -5.90
N THR A 291 -3.51 5.20 -5.63
CA THR A 291 -3.61 6.43 -6.44
C THR A 291 -2.26 7.14 -6.47
N MET A 292 -1.81 7.58 -7.64
CA MET A 292 -0.65 8.44 -7.82
C MET A 292 -1.01 9.70 -8.60
N VAL A 293 -0.62 10.83 -8.04
CA VAL A 293 -0.81 12.16 -8.64
C VAL A 293 0.55 12.74 -9.03
N TYR A 294 0.62 13.33 -10.20
CA TYR A 294 1.77 14.11 -10.66
C TYR A 294 1.31 15.31 -11.46
N ASN A 295 1.85 16.51 -11.12
CA ASN A 295 1.49 17.78 -11.75
C ASN A 295 -0.03 18.01 -11.80
N GLY A 296 -0.72 17.73 -10.69
CA GLY A 296 -2.16 17.91 -10.53
C GLY A 296 -3.05 16.87 -11.24
N LYS A 297 -2.47 15.86 -11.88
CA LYS A 297 -3.20 14.79 -12.59
C LYS A 297 -2.98 13.45 -11.93
N VAL A 298 -4.04 12.63 -11.86
CA VAL A 298 -3.91 11.20 -11.54
C VAL A 298 -3.29 10.51 -12.75
N ILE A 299 -2.19 9.79 -12.53
CA ILE A 299 -1.37 9.19 -13.60
C ILE A 299 -1.44 7.67 -13.64
N ASN A 300 -2.11 7.03 -12.69
CA ASN A 300 -2.45 5.61 -12.71
C ASN A 300 -3.95 5.41 -12.93
N GLN A 301 -4.44 4.17 -12.87
CA GLN A 301 -5.86 3.81 -13.04
C GLN A 301 -6.43 3.25 -11.73
N PRO A 302 -6.97 4.08 -10.81
CA PRO A 302 -7.56 3.60 -9.57
C PRO A 302 -8.71 2.63 -9.81
N SER A 303 -8.76 1.54 -9.05
CA SER A 303 -9.72 0.44 -9.24
C SER A 303 -11.11 0.68 -8.65
N SER A 304 -11.39 1.87 -8.12
CA SER A 304 -12.67 2.20 -7.51
C SER A 304 -13.71 2.56 -8.57
N VAL A 305 -14.86 1.87 -8.56
CA VAL A 305 -16.00 2.15 -9.44
C VAL A 305 -16.78 3.43 -9.05
N PHE A 306 -16.56 3.94 -7.84
CA PHE A 306 -17.22 5.14 -7.31
C PHE A 306 -16.33 6.39 -7.34
N GLY A 307 -15.28 6.38 -8.17
CA GLY A 307 -14.28 7.45 -8.22
C GLY A 307 -13.13 7.20 -7.24
N ILE A 308 -12.26 8.20 -7.08
CA ILE A 308 -11.08 8.10 -6.20
C ILE A 308 -11.53 8.00 -4.75
N ARG A 309 -10.92 7.07 -4.00
CA ARG A 309 -11.30 6.80 -2.62
C ARG A 309 -10.95 7.96 -1.71
N TYR A 310 -11.84 8.25 -0.77
CA TYR A 310 -11.59 9.14 0.36
C TYR A 310 -10.75 8.39 1.40
N ILE A 311 -9.65 9.01 1.84
CA ILE A 311 -8.66 8.45 2.76
C ILE A 311 -8.18 9.52 3.74
N PRO A 312 -7.73 9.15 4.95
CA PRO A 312 -7.32 10.14 5.95
C PRO A 312 -5.92 10.71 5.72
N THR A 313 -5.05 9.97 5.02
CA THR A 313 -3.65 10.35 4.85
C THR A 313 -3.16 10.11 3.42
N SER A 314 -2.26 10.96 2.96
CA SER A 314 -1.53 10.86 1.69
C SER A 314 -0.07 11.21 1.91
N LEU A 315 0.83 10.59 1.16
CA LEU A 315 2.23 11.03 1.08
C LEU A 315 2.37 12.00 -0.09
N VAL A 316 2.66 13.25 0.23
CA VAL A 316 2.77 14.32 -0.75
C VAL A 316 4.23 14.72 -0.95
N VAL A 317 4.57 15.16 -2.17
CA VAL A 317 5.89 15.69 -2.54
C VAL A 317 5.77 17.21 -2.70
N LEU A 318 6.32 17.96 -1.78
CA LEU A 318 6.29 19.42 -1.85
C LEU A 318 7.27 19.95 -2.91
N PRO A 319 6.98 21.11 -3.53
CA PRO A 319 7.95 21.78 -4.39
C PRO A 319 9.21 22.12 -3.57
N THR A 320 10.35 22.19 -4.25
CA THR A 320 11.57 22.71 -3.63
C THR A 320 11.35 24.18 -3.31
N ASN A 321 11.58 24.60 -2.06
CA ASN A 321 11.66 26.01 -1.73
C ASN A 321 12.89 26.57 -2.44
N GLN A 322 12.72 26.99 -3.69
CA GLN A 322 13.63 27.97 -4.25
C GLN A 322 13.45 29.19 -3.35
N SER A 323 14.46 29.49 -2.55
CA SER A 323 14.58 30.79 -1.92
C SER A 323 14.16 31.79 -2.99
N LYS A 324 13.12 32.60 -2.72
CA LYS A 324 12.87 33.82 -3.48
C LYS A 324 14.15 34.59 -3.30
N GLY A 325 15.06 34.45 -4.25
CA GLY A 325 16.23 35.28 -4.40
C GLY A 325 15.70 36.67 -4.57
N GLY A 326 16.08 37.52 -3.67
CA GLY A 326 15.63 38.92 -3.67
C GLY A 326 15.89 39.61 -5.01
N ILE A 327 14.95 40.39 -5.36
CA ILE A 327 15.19 41.60 -6.15
C ILE A 327 15.55 42.69 -5.17
#